data_97b6c84c2b84b775c0efa042f169419b
#
_entry.id   97b6c84c2b84b775c0efa042f169419b
#
_cell.length_a   1.000
_cell.length_b   1.000
_cell.length_c   1.000
_cell.angle_alpha   90.00
_cell.angle_beta   90.00
_cell.angle_gamma   90.00
#
_symmetry.space_group_name_H-M   'P 1'
#
loop_
_entity.id
_entity.type
_entity.pdbx_description
1 polymer ?
#
loop_
_entity_poly.entity_id
_entity_poly.type
_entity_poly.pdbx_seq_one_letter_code
_entity_poly.pdbx_strand_id
1 'polypeptide(L)'
;MEIKVDKYGSADCFSIPLTQAISEMKDGDTLVFENKEYHLFKDYSQERHIHFSNTDSFKNPKKYFGMLIENKNDFNIEGNGATLVIHGDICSFGMINCKNVNIDNLTIKYACPNCVELKVLEKKGKTYRFSLPDSQLWYIDDSKKNTVVFFEQSPYTKKNYWEFRNDENSYNGVFHSADGNTVYRISNKKSVFSGIKSMKRLSATELEIKYKKNKFFKVGDILTHQTNKNRNTCGIFFGECANVKSTNITVNYMAGFGWLSQMCENMSFDHITFKGDGDHIVSSFADLIHICGCKGDVTITNSYFSHAHDDCINVHGSFMRFKEKIDDHTAVFEFVHHQQGGHKNFFPGDTVKFYRRTNLNELPGDFTVKAVVDDLEGKTCKVTFNETLPQNIDEKHLRQSNIVIENKTYCPNVEISNCVFTAIPTRDVLCTTSGKVRIHHNIFKHSQMAHIFISDDSMFWYESGPVRDVEIYENKFLLSPSVYSKCPAILIKPITFGKMNSKVHQNITIRSNYFLVARDVPIRAKGVTNLDIYSNTFNGSSRIVTSCCKKSK
;
A
#
# COMPACT_ATOMS: atom_id res chain seq x y z
N MET A 1 20.69 15.80 -22.11
CA MET A 1 20.72 15.12 -23.46
C MET A 1 19.55 14.13 -23.50
N GLU A 2 19.03 13.78 -24.68
CA GLU A 2 18.06 12.69 -24.82
C GLU A 2 18.77 11.35 -24.96
N ILE A 3 18.39 10.38 -24.11
CA ILE A 3 18.84 8.99 -24.15
C ILE A 3 17.67 8.13 -24.58
N LYS A 4 17.66 7.76 -25.87
CA LYS A 4 16.60 6.93 -26.45
C LYS A 4 16.87 5.45 -26.12
N VAL A 5 15.96 4.80 -25.39
CA VAL A 5 16.10 3.40 -24.98
C VAL A 5 16.31 2.48 -26.18
N ASP A 6 15.65 2.76 -27.29
CA ASP A 6 15.68 1.96 -28.50
C ASP A 6 17.02 1.94 -29.24
N LYS A 7 17.93 2.85 -28.92
CA LYS A 7 19.31 2.81 -29.44
C LYS A 7 20.16 1.67 -28.90
N TYR A 8 19.77 1.09 -27.76
CA TYR A 8 20.52 0.05 -27.06
C TYR A 8 20.07 -1.37 -27.40
N GLY A 9 18.98 -1.51 -28.14
CA GLY A 9 18.50 -2.81 -28.62
C GLY A 9 17.04 -2.76 -29.06
N SER A 10 16.69 -3.70 -29.92
CA SER A 10 15.32 -3.97 -30.33
C SER A 10 15.10 -5.47 -30.13
N ALA A 11 14.41 -5.89 -29.13
CA ALA A 11 14.21 -7.31 -28.91
C ALA A 11 12.97 -7.58 -28.03
N ASP A 12 12.60 -8.82 -27.95
CA ASP A 12 11.57 -9.30 -27.03
C ASP A 12 11.97 -9.15 -25.55
N CYS A 13 13.21 -8.75 -25.26
CA CYS A 13 13.73 -8.47 -23.92
C CYS A 13 14.49 -7.15 -23.86
N PHE A 14 13.90 -6.18 -23.19
CA PHE A 14 14.50 -4.85 -22.99
C PHE A 14 15.23 -4.67 -21.66
N SER A 15 15.32 -5.69 -20.81
CA SER A 15 15.96 -5.56 -19.49
C SER A 15 17.42 -5.10 -19.60
N ILE A 16 18.19 -5.70 -20.50
CA ILE A 16 19.62 -5.34 -20.73
C ILE A 16 19.74 -3.98 -21.44
N PRO A 17 19.06 -3.72 -22.59
CA PRO A 17 19.09 -2.42 -23.25
C PRO A 17 18.72 -1.26 -22.31
N LEU A 18 17.67 -1.40 -21.53
CA LEU A 18 17.25 -0.37 -20.59
C LEU A 18 18.30 -0.13 -19.49
N THR A 19 18.90 -1.20 -18.94
CA THR A 19 20.00 -1.07 -17.98
C THR A 19 21.18 -0.33 -18.56
N GLN A 20 21.55 -0.58 -19.82
CA GLN A 20 22.63 0.13 -20.52
C GLN A 20 22.27 1.61 -20.71
N ALA A 21 21.08 1.92 -21.20
CA ALA A 21 20.60 3.30 -21.36
C ALA A 21 20.72 4.08 -20.04
N ILE A 22 20.22 3.49 -18.94
CA ILE A 22 20.29 4.09 -17.61
C ILE A 22 21.73 4.26 -17.11
N SER A 23 22.63 3.33 -17.42
CA SER A 23 24.04 3.44 -17.02
C SER A 23 24.77 4.62 -17.68
N GLU A 24 24.36 5.00 -18.88
CA GLU A 24 24.93 6.12 -19.62
C GLU A 24 24.30 7.47 -19.25
N MET A 25 23.12 7.47 -18.61
CA MET A 25 22.47 8.71 -18.13
C MET A 25 23.37 9.47 -17.18
N LYS A 26 23.40 10.79 -17.35
CA LYS A 26 24.01 11.78 -16.45
C LYS A 26 22.93 12.68 -15.87
N ASP A 27 23.29 13.42 -14.84
CA ASP A 27 22.41 14.45 -14.29
C ASP A 27 22.04 15.46 -15.41
N GLY A 28 20.77 15.83 -15.49
CA GLY A 28 20.20 16.70 -16.52
C GLY A 28 19.74 15.99 -17.80
N ASP A 29 19.90 14.67 -17.92
CA ASP A 29 19.47 13.92 -19.09
C ASP A 29 17.98 13.55 -19.04
N THR A 30 17.44 13.21 -20.20
CA THR A 30 16.07 12.70 -20.37
C THR A 30 16.12 11.29 -20.95
N LEU A 31 15.56 10.31 -20.23
CA LEU A 31 15.35 8.95 -20.72
C LEU A 31 14.07 8.93 -21.54
N VAL A 32 14.16 8.56 -22.81
CA VAL A 32 13.04 8.65 -23.78
C VAL A 32 12.66 7.27 -24.28
N PHE A 33 11.38 6.93 -24.11
CA PHE A 33 10.74 5.73 -24.65
C PHE A 33 9.94 6.07 -25.92
N GLU A 34 9.71 5.10 -26.78
CA GLU A 34 8.74 5.16 -27.88
C GLU A 34 7.41 4.52 -27.44
N ASN A 35 6.32 4.88 -28.12
CA ASN A 35 4.99 4.32 -27.84
C ASN A 35 4.90 2.87 -28.32
N LYS A 36 5.37 1.94 -27.49
CA LYS A 36 5.30 0.48 -27.70
C LYS A 36 5.45 -0.28 -26.38
N GLU A 37 5.38 -1.60 -26.43
CA GLU A 37 5.64 -2.47 -25.27
C GLU A 37 7.14 -2.74 -25.12
N TYR A 38 7.62 -2.67 -23.87
CA TYR A 38 8.98 -2.97 -23.43
C TYR A 38 8.95 -4.11 -22.42
N HIS A 39 9.34 -5.30 -22.83
CA HIS A 39 9.30 -6.49 -21.97
C HIS A 39 10.53 -6.57 -21.09
N LEU A 40 10.30 -6.59 -19.76
CA LEU A 40 11.32 -6.64 -18.71
C LEU A 40 11.19 -7.96 -17.93
N PHE A 41 12.23 -8.78 -17.96
CA PHE A 41 12.20 -10.13 -17.41
C PHE A 41 13.00 -10.23 -16.11
N LYS A 42 12.49 -10.98 -15.13
CA LYS A 42 13.18 -11.27 -13.87
C LYS A 42 14.56 -11.88 -14.06
N ASP A 43 14.75 -12.70 -15.11
CA ASP A 43 16.04 -13.34 -15.42
C ASP A 43 17.19 -12.33 -15.66
N TYR A 44 16.87 -11.14 -16.15
CA TYR A 44 17.83 -10.08 -16.48
C TYR A 44 17.64 -8.82 -15.65
N SER A 45 16.89 -8.89 -14.55
CA SER A 45 16.64 -7.76 -13.67
C SER A 45 17.83 -7.47 -12.76
N GLN A 46 17.93 -6.22 -12.33
CA GLN A 46 18.95 -5.80 -11.38
C GLN A 46 18.60 -6.27 -9.97
N GLU A 47 19.58 -6.83 -9.28
CA GLU A 47 19.41 -7.33 -7.92
C GLU A 47 19.96 -6.34 -6.90
N ARG A 48 19.19 -6.12 -5.79
CA ARG A 48 19.67 -5.36 -4.62
C ARG A 48 19.25 -6.07 -3.34
N HIS A 49 20.05 -5.91 -2.30
CA HIS A 49 19.67 -6.25 -0.94
C HIS A 49 19.08 -5.00 -0.27
N ILE A 50 17.77 -4.93 -0.14
CA ILE A 50 17.05 -3.79 0.39
C ILE A 50 15.79 -4.22 1.14
N HIS A 51 15.45 -3.49 2.19
CA HIS A 51 14.26 -3.73 2.97
C HIS A 51 13.16 -2.74 2.58
N PHE A 52 12.05 -3.26 2.09
CA PHE A 52 10.83 -2.52 1.86
C PHE A 52 9.98 -2.55 3.13
N SER A 53 9.59 -1.38 3.63
CA SER A 53 8.67 -1.29 4.76
C SER A 53 7.36 -2.03 4.46
N ASN A 54 6.74 -2.56 5.51
CA ASN A 54 5.46 -3.28 5.46
C ASN A 54 5.47 -4.56 4.59
N THR A 55 6.65 -5.15 4.37
CA THR A 55 6.83 -6.40 3.63
C THR A 55 7.64 -7.43 4.41
N ASP A 56 7.67 -8.68 3.93
CA ASP A 56 8.46 -9.77 4.51
C ASP A 56 9.96 -9.70 4.14
N SER A 57 10.50 -8.48 3.93
CA SER A 57 11.87 -8.23 3.45
C SER A 57 12.96 -8.79 4.37
N PHE A 58 12.70 -8.92 5.68
CA PHE A 58 13.69 -9.54 6.60
C PHE A 58 13.94 -11.01 6.30
N LYS A 59 12.94 -11.72 5.83
CA LYS A 59 13.09 -13.13 5.39
C LYS A 59 13.72 -13.22 4.01
N ASN A 60 13.45 -12.23 3.17
CA ASN A 60 13.87 -12.19 1.77
C ASN A 60 14.37 -10.78 1.40
N PRO A 61 15.59 -10.38 1.81
CA PRO A 61 16.11 -9.02 1.54
C PRO A 61 16.48 -8.81 0.06
N LYS A 62 16.68 -9.88 -0.67
CA LYS A 62 17.03 -9.87 -2.09
C LYS A 62 15.84 -9.41 -2.92
N LYS A 63 15.99 -8.30 -3.66
CA LYS A 63 14.98 -7.69 -4.51
C LYS A 63 15.47 -7.63 -5.95
N TYR A 64 14.52 -7.76 -6.87
CA TYR A 64 14.74 -7.70 -8.30
C TYR A 64 13.99 -6.51 -8.88
N PHE A 65 14.64 -5.75 -9.76
CA PHE A 65 14.09 -4.55 -10.38
C PHE A 65 14.10 -4.69 -11.90
N GLY A 66 12.96 -4.46 -12.53
CA GLY A 66 12.86 -4.39 -13.98
C GLY A 66 13.59 -3.16 -14.55
N MET A 67 13.33 -2.00 -13.96
CA MET A 67 14.04 -0.74 -14.20
C MET A 67 14.54 -0.20 -12.85
N LEU A 68 15.82 0.15 -12.74
CA LEU A 68 16.41 0.71 -11.51
C LEU A 68 17.31 1.89 -11.84
N ILE A 69 17.03 3.03 -11.20
CA ILE A 69 17.83 4.26 -11.29
C ILE A 69 18.32 4.63 -9.89
N GLU A 70 19.65 4.82 -9.74
CA GLU A 70 20.26 5.11 -8.46
C GLU A 70 21.22 6.29 -8.54
N ASN A 71 21.20 7.15 -7.51
CA ASN A 71 22.16 8.26 -7.33
C ASN A 71 22.25 9.20 -8.53
N LYS A 72 21.12 9.55 -9.15
CA LYS A 72 21.02 10.48 -10.27
C LYS A 72 20.08 11.64 -9.93
N ASN A 73 20.39 12.83 -10.46
CA ASN A 73 19.65 14.04 -10.17
C ASN A 73 19.25 14.79 -11.46
N ASP A 74 18.23 15.65 -11.31
CA ASP A 74 17.84 16.62 -12.36
C ASP A 74 17.49 15.95 -13.70
N PHE A 75 16.84 14.80 -13.72
CA PHE A 75 16.54 14.06 -14.94
C PHE A 75 15.03 13.89 -15.17
N ASN A 76 14.68 13.58 -16.42
CA ASN A 76 13.32 13.28 -16.81
C ASN A 76 13.20 11.86 -17.40
N ILE A 77 12.01 11.28 -17.27
CA ILE A 77 11.60 10.06 -17.97
C ILE A 77 10.38 10.40 -18.80
N GLU A 78 10.54 10.40 -20.11
CA GLU A 78 9.46 10.60 -21.08
C GLU A 78 9.00 9.25 -21.63
N GLY A 79 7.88 8.78 -21.10
CA GLY A 79 7.29 7.51 -21.48
C GLY A 79 6.64 7.52 -22.86
N ASN A 80 6.10 8.67 -23.30
CA ASN A 80 5.44 8.83 -24.59
C ASN A 80 4.34 7.79 -24.90
N GLY A 81 3.68 7.28 -23.85
CA GLY A 81 2.69 6.22 -23.97
C GLY A 81 3.25 4.79 -23.99
N ALA A 82 4.54 4.62 -23.71
CA ALA A 82 5.17 3.30 -23.60
C ALA A 82 4.53 2.44 -22.50
N THR A 83 4.51 1.14 -22.74
CA THR A 83 4.08 0.13 -21.76
C THR A 83 5.26 -0.71 -21.31
N LEU A 84 5.59 -0.67 -20.03
CA LEU A 84 6.54 -1.61 -19.41
C LEU A 84 5.79 -2.91 -19.06
N VAL A 85 6.08 -3.98 -19.79
CA VAL A 85 5.49 -5.31 -19.55
C VAL A 85 6.44 -6.13 -18.68
N ILE A 86 6.03 -6.40 -17.47
CA ILE A 86 6.86 -7.04 -16.44
C ILE A 86 6.61 -8.54 -16.41
N HIS A 87 7.67 -9.32 -16.47
CA HIS A 87 7.65 -10.78 -16.35
C HIS A 87 8.29 -11.21 -15.03
N GLY A 88 7.47 -11.82 -14.17
CA GLY A 88 7.83 -12.24 -12.82
C GLY A 88 7.34 -11.30 -11.72
N ASP A 89 7.45 -11.77 -10.48
CA ASP A 89 7.07 -11.07 -9.26
C ASP A 89 8.17 -10.10 -8.76
N ILE A 90 8.57 -9.15 -9.59
CA ILE A 90 9.64 -8.19 -9.34
C ILE A 90 9.10 -6.77 -9.11
N CYS A 91 9.93 -5.88 -8.58
CA CYS A 91 9.67 -4.44 -8.61
C CYS A 91 9.81 -3.93 -10.06
N SER A 92 8.74 -3.41 -10.62
CA SER A 92 8.74 -2.94 -12.02
C SER A 92 9.69 -1.77 -12.23
N PHE A 93 9.66 -0.80 -11.30
CA PHE A 93 10.44 0.42 -11.36
C PHE A 93 10.93 0.81 -9.97
N GLY A 94 12.24 1.01 -9.84
CA GLY A 94 12.90 1.47 -8.62
C GLY A 94 13.70 2.75 -8.85
N MET A 95 13.62 3.69 -7.89
CA MET A 95 14.53 4.82 -7.76
C MET A 95 15.10 4.88 -6.34
N ILE A 96 16.39 5.07 -6.21
CA ILE A 96 17.07 5.15 -4.92
C ILE A 96 18.01 6.34 -4.90
N ASN A 97 17.85 7.21 -3.90
CA ASN A 97 18.68 8.41 -3.71
C ASN A 97 18.74 9.29 -4.98
N CYS A 98 17.57 9.55 -5.59
CA CYS A 98 17.42 10.42 -6.75
C CYS A 98 16.73 11.72 -6.37
N LYS A 99 17.06 12.84 -7.06
CA LYS A 99 16.48 14.17 -6.76
C LYS A 99 16.07 14.88 -8.04
N ASN A 100 14.98 15.70 -7.91
CA ASN A 100 14.46 16.55 -8.98
C ASN A 100 14.13 15.74 -10.24
N VAL A 101 13.19 14.80 -10.10
CA VAL A 101 12.83 13.84 -11.14
C VAL A 101 11.42 14.09 -11.63
N ASN A 102 11.24 14.13 -12.96
CA ASN A 102 9.93 14.12 -13.60
C ASN A 102 9.75 12.81 -14.37
N ILE A 103 8.61 12.15 -14.15
CA ILE A 103 8.21 10.91 -14.82
C ILE A 103 6.87 11.18 -15.48
N ASP A 104 6.77 11.02 -16.79
CA ASP A 104 5.54 11.29 -17.51
C ASP A 104 5.17 10.18 -18.49
N ASN A 105 3.86 9.89 -18.55
CA ASN A 105 3.19 9.14 -19.61
C ASN A 105 3.73 7.72 -19.84
N LEU A 106 3.71 6.89 -18.78
CA LEU A 106 4.08 5.47 -18.80
C LEU A 106 2.89 4.59 -18.38
N THR A 107 2.83 3.40 -18.97
CA THR A 107 1.96 2.30 -18.49
C THR A 107 2.82 1.19 -17.89
N ILE A 108 2.39 0.66 -16.74
CA ILE A 108 3.01 -0.50 -16.08
C ILE A 108 2.01 -1.64 -16.07
N LYS A 109 2.41 -2.77 -16.64
CA LYS A 109 1.59 -3.97 -16.81
C LYS A 109 2.42 -5.20 -16.45
N TYR A 110 1.80 -6.21 -15.83
CA TYR A 110 2.44 -7.52 -15.64
C TYR A 110 1.89 -8.52 -16.66
N ALA A 111 2.78 -9.26 -17.28
CA ALA A 111 2.39 -10.26 -18.30
C ALA A 111 1.51 -11.35 -17.71
N CYS A 112 1.80 -11.77 -16.49
CA CYS A 112 0.98 -12.72 -15.74
C CYS A 112 0.90 -12.25 -14.26
N PRO A 113 -0.18 -11.53 -13.87
CA PRO A 113 -0.39 -11.11 -12.50
C PRO A 113 -0.38 -12.27 -11.52
N ASN A 114 0.36 -12.14 -10.40
CA ASN A 114 0.41 -13.14 -9.34
C ASN A 114 -0.80 -13.10 -8.37
N CYS A 115 -1.89 -12.54 -8.84
CA CYS A 115 -3.22 -12.60 -8.26
C CYS A 115 -4.13 -13.39 -9.20
N VAL A 116 -4.66 -14.51 -8.73
CA VAL A 116 -5.52 -15.39 -9.53
C VAL A 116 -6.94 -14.86 -9.51
N GLU A 117 -7.54 -14.70 -10.68
CA GLU A 117 -8.90 -14.21 -10.86
C GLU A 117 -9.81 -15.29 -11.47
N LEU A 118 -10.96 -15.53 -10.83
CA LEU A 118 -11.93 -16.55 -11.26
C LEU A 118 -13.31 -15.90 -11.39
N LYS A 119 -13.78 -15.74 -12.61
CA LYS A 119 -15.13 -15.24 -12.90
C LYS A 119 -16.11 -16.41 -13.05
N VAL A 120 -17.23 -16.37 -12.36
CA VAL A 120 -18.28 -17.39 -12.45
C VAL A 120 -19.02 -17.27 -13.78
N LEU A 121 -18.87 -18.24 -14.68
CA LEU A 121 -19.56 -18.28 -15.97
C LEU A 121 -20.92 -18.98 -15.88
N GLU A 122 -20.98 -20.08 -15.12
CA GLU A 122 -22.17 -20.91 -15.02
C GLU A 122 -22.31 -21.54 -13.63
N LYS A 123 -23.55 -21.77 -13.22
CA LYS A 123 -23.90 -22.48 -11.98
C LYS A 123 -25.01 -23.50 -12.25
N LYS A 124 -24.68 -24.78 -12.10
CA LYS A 124 -25.63 -25.90 -12.17
C LYS A 124 -25.64 -26.69 -10.85
N GLY A 125 -26.56 -26.36 -9.96
CA GLY A 125 -26.62 -26.95 -8.62
C GLY A 125 -25.33 -26.66 -7.84
N LYS A 126 -24.53 -27.68 -7.53
CA LYS A 126 -23.25 -27.57 -6.82
C LYS A 126 -22.04 -27.53 -7.75
N THR A 127 -22.23 -27.51 -9.06
CA THR A 127 -21.17 -27.42 -10.07
C THR A 127 -21.11 -26.01 -10.63
N TYR A 128 -19.91 -25.45 -10.66
CA TYR A 128 -19.63 -24.09 -11.13
C TYR A 128 -18.55 -24.14 -12.19
N ARG A 129 -18.75 -23.39 -13.27
CA ARG A 129 -17.74 -23.14 -14.29
C ARG A 129 -17.19 -21.73 -14.12
N PHE A 130 -15.88 -21.63 -14.14
CA PHE A 130 -15.15 -20.38 -13.99
C PHE A 130 -14.31 -20.11 -15.24
N SER A 131 -14.21 -18.83 -15.63
CA SER A 131 -13.15 -18.38 -16.53
C SER A 131 -11.99 -17.81 -15.73
N LEU A 132 -10.81 -17.96 -16.30
CA LEU A 132 -9.57 -17.32 -15.88
C LEU A 132 -9.11 -16.38 -17.00
N PRO A 133 -8.35 -15.33 -16.70
CA PRO A 133 -7.70 -14.50 -17.70
C PRO A 133 -6.81 -15.31 -18.66
N ASP A 134 -6.74 -14.88 -19.91
CA ASP A 134 -5.97 -15.57 -20.96
C ASP A 134 -4.48 -15.68 -20.62
N SER A 135 -3.93 -14.69 -19.91
CA SER A 135 -2.53 -14.68 -19.47
C SER A 135 -2.22 -15.65 -18.33
N GLN A 136 -3.23 -16.20 -17.64
CA GLN A 136 -3.06 -17.02 -16.45
C GLN A 136 -2.65 -18.44 -16.78
N LEU A 137 -1.40 -18.81 -16.52
CA LEU A 137 -0.93 -20.20 -16.65
C LEU A 137 -1.36 -21.04 -15.44
N TRP A 138 -1.84 -22.26 -15.69
CA TRP A 138 -2.29 -23.15 -14.62
C TRP A 138 -2.43 -24.61 -15.05
N TYR A 139 -2.40 -25.51 -14.07
CA TYR A 139 -2.70 -26.93 -14.26
C TYR A 139 -3.35 -27.55 -13.02
N ILE A 140 -4.01 -28.71 -13.18
CA ILE A 140 -4.46 -29.55 -12.06
C ILE A 140 -3.32 -30.50 -11.73
N ASP A 141 -2.92 -30.56 -10.47
CA ASP A 141 -1.89 -31.48 -9.97
C ASP A 141 -2.51 -32.84 -9.69
N ASP A 142 -2.35 -33.78 -10.64
CA ASP A 142 -2.91 -35.12 -10.54
C ASP A 142 -2.30 -35.97 -9.42
N SER A 143 -1.12 -35.57 -8.88
CA SER A 143 -0.48 -36.24 -7.74
C SER A 143 -1.19 -35.94 -6.42
N LYS A 144 -2.00 -34.89 -6.37
CA LYS A 144 -2.65 -34.42 -5.17
C LYS A 144 -4.11 -34.02 -5.40
N LYS A 145 -5.01 -34.71 -4.71
CA LYS A 145 -6.46 -34.57 -4.90
C LYS A 145 -6.95 -33.13 -4.75
N ASN A 146 -7.69 -32.66 -5.77
CA ASN A 146 -8.30 -31.34 -5.80
C ASN A 146 -7.28 -30.18 -5.65
N THR A 147 -6.09 -30.34 -6.20
CA THR A 147 -5.07 -29.32 -6.21
C THR A 147 -4.96 -28.69 -7.59
N VAL A 148 -5.02 -27.37 -7.63
CA VAL A 148 -4.75 -26.54 -8.80
C VAL A 148 -3.56 -25.63 -8.51
N VAL A 149 -2.69 -25.50 -9.51
CA VAL A 149 -1.47 -24.71 -9.45
C VAL A 149 -1.54 -23.61 -10.50
N PHE A 150 -1.33 -22.37 -10.09
CA PHE A 150 -1.22 -21.22 -10.96
C PHE A 150 0.22 -20.70 -10.89
N PHE A 151 0.77 -20.26 -12.00
CA PHE A 151 2.18 -19.90 -12.06
C PHE A 151 2.49 -18.97 -13.23
N GLU A 152 3.66 -18.35 -13.20
CA GLU A 152 4.32 -17.76 -14.35
C GLU A 152 5.69 -18.39 -14.50
N GLN A 153 6.09 -18.72 -15.75
CA GLN A 153 7.33 -19.42 -16.03
C GLN A 153 8.26 -18.59 -16.90
N SER A 154 9.54 -18.59 -16.54
CA SER A 154 10.61 -18.00 -17.35
C SER A 154 10.66 -18.65 -18.73
N PRO A 155 10.62 -17.88 -19.83
CA PRO A 155 10.83 -18.41 -21.17
C PRO A 155 12.27 -18.90 -21.40
N TYR A 156 13.24 -18.43 -20.57
CA TYR A 156 14.66 -18.73 -20.69
C TYR A 156 15.09 -19.94 -19.88
N THR A 157 14.78 -19.93 -18.57
CA THR A 157 15.23 -20.96 -17.63
C THR A 157 14.23 -22.08 -17.40
N LYS A 158 12.98 -21.90 -17.84
CA LYS A 158 11.85 -22.79 -17.59
C LYS A 158 11.51 -22.98 -16.10
N LYS A 159 12.08 -22.16 -15.21
CA LYS A 159 11.72 -22.12 -13.79
C LYS A 159 10.53 -21.20 -13.56
N ASN A 160 9.69 -21.51 -12.58
CA ASN A 160 8.60 -20.64 -12.22
C ASN A 160 9.15 -19.38 -11.52
N TYR A 161 8.66 -18.20 -11.95
CA TYR A 161 8.92 -16.93 -11.29
C TYR A 161 8.15 -16.85 -9.98
N TRP A 162 6.89 -17.27 -10.02
CA TRP A 162 6.02 -17.39 -8.87
C TRP A 162 5.07 -18.59 -9.06
N GLU A 163 4.50 -19.06 -7.94
CA GLU A 163 3.54 -20.15 -7.92
C GLU A 163 2.52 -19.91 -6.80
N PHE A 164 1.24 -20.18 -7.09
CA PHE A 164 0.16 -20.24 -6.12
C PHE A 164 -0.50 -21.61 -6.18
N ARG A 165 -0.58 -22.28 -5.03
CA ARG A 165 -1.25 -23.57 -4.87
C ARG A 165 -2.44 -23.43 -3.94
N ASN A 166 -3.62 -23.93 -4.34
CA ASN A 166 -4.82 -23.83 -3.51
C ASN A 166 -4.80 -24.73 -2.25
N ASP A 167 -3.91 -25.70 -2.18
CA ASP A 167 -3.71 -26.57 -1.03
C ASP A 167 -2.79 -25.96 0.07
N GLU A 168 -2.18 -24.86 -0.22
CA GLU A 168 -1.50 -24.04 0.76
C GLU A 168 -2.54 -23.22 1.55
N ASN A 169 -2.65 -23.46 2.86
CA ASN A 169 -3.68 -22.85 3.71
C ASN A 169 -3.50 -21.34 4.00
N SER A 170 -2.63 -20.68 3.25
CA SER A 170 -2.26 -19.27 3.48
C SER A 170 -2.44 -18.46 2.20
N TYR A 171 -3.68 -18.03 1.96
CA TYR A 171 -4.01 -17.10 0.88
C TYR A 171 -5.10 -16.11 1.31
N ASN A 172 -5.06 -14.92 0.74
CA ASN A 172 -6.10 -13.91 0.85
C ASN A 172 -7.05 -14.01 -0.34
N GLY A 173 -8.32 -13.75 -0.11
CA GLY A 173 -9.30 -13.70 -1.18
C GLY A 173 -10.17 -12.46 -1.09
N VAL A 174 -10.58 -11.94 -2.23
CA VAL A 174 -11.54 -10.86 -2.35
C VAL A 174 -12.69 -11.30 -3.26
N PHE A 175 -13.89 -10.92 -2.87
CA PHE A 175 -15.11 -11.12 -3.64
C PHE A 175 -15.50 -9.80 -4.30
N HIS A 176 -15.83 -9.85 -5.57
CA HIS A 176 -16.39 -8.77 -6.35
C HIS A 176 -17.71 -9.22 -6.96
N SER A 177 -18.79 -8.48 -6.69
CA SER A 177 -20.10 -8.80 -7.27
C SER A 177 -20.16 -8.44 -8.76
N ALA A 178 -20.98 -9.16 -9.50
CA ALA A 178 -21.18 -8.99 -10.95
C ALA A 178 -21.61 -7.56 -11.35
N ASP A 179 -22.32 -6.87 -10.47
CA ASP A 179 -22.77 -5.48 -10.67
C ASP A 179 -21.73 -4.43 -10.25
N GLY A 180 -20.57 -4.85 -9.72
CA GLY A 180 -19.51 -3.98 -9.26
C GLY A 180 -19.79 -3.21 -7.97
N ASN A 181 -20.96 -3.43 -7.34
CA ASN A 181 -21.41 -2.64 -6.20
C ASN A 181 -20.96 -3.19 -4.84
N THR A 182 -20.42 -4.42 -4.82
CA THR A 182 -20.03 -5.07 -3.58
C THR A 182 -18.63 -5.67 -3.71
N VAL A 183 -17.76 -5.24 -2.83
CA VAL A 183 -16.41 -5.80 -2.69
C VAL A 183 -16.14 -6.10 -1.22
N TYR A 184 -15.53 -7.23 -0.92
CA TYR A 184 -15.07 -7.53 0.45
C TYR A 184 -14.06 -8.68 0.51
N ARG A 185 -13.24 -8.65 1.54
CA ARG A 185 -12.34 -9.78 1.87
C ARG A 185 -13.14 -11.01 2.25
N ILE A 186 -12.75 -12.17 1.73
CA ILE A 186 -13.33 -13.47 2.07
C ILE A 186 -12.35 -14.31 2.88
N SER A 187 -12.88 -15.06 3.85
CA SER A 187 -12.07 -16.04 4.58
C SER A 187 -11.81 -17.28 3.71
N ASN A 188 -10.75 -18.02 4.04
CA ASN A 188 -10.42 -19.28 3.36
C ASN A 188 -11.60 -20.28 3.31
N LYS A 189 -12.45 -20.30 4.35
CA LYS A 189 -13.67 -21.14 4.37
C LYS A 189 -14.70 -20.76 3.32
N LYS A 190 -14.71 -19.49 2.87
CA LYS A 190 -15.61 -18.96 1.83
C LYS A 190 -14.97 -18.89 0.45
N SER A 191 -13.69 -19.17 0.33
CA SER A 191 -12.92 -19.16 -0.91
C SER A 191 -13.52 -20.11 -1.98
N VAL A 192 -13.16 -19.86 -3.24
CA VAL A 192 -13.41 -20.77 -4.36
C VAL A 192 -12.81 -22.15 -4.08
N PHE A 193 -11.66 -22.20 -3.44
CA PHE A 193 -10.92 -23.45 -3.21
C PHE A 193 -11.38 -24.23 -1.97
N SER A 194 -12.37 -23.76 -1.22
CA SER A 194 -12.88 -24.47 -0.06
C SER A 194 -14.02 -25.43 -0.39
N GLY A 195 -14.03 -26.63 0.22
CA GLY A 195 -15.13 -27.61 0.11
C GLY A 195 -15.27 -28.25 -1.26
N ILE A 196 -14.21 -28.37 -2.03
CA ILE A 196 -14.18 -29.01 -3.35
C ILE A 196 -14.47 -30.52 -3.20
N LYS A 197 -15.34 -31.04 -4.06
CA LYS A 197 -15.58 -32.48 -4.25
C LYS A 197 -14.73 -33.03 -5.41
N SER A 198 -14.72 -32.31 -6.52
CA SER A 198 -13.90 -32.61 -7.72
C SER A 198 -13.69 -31.34 -8.52
N MET A 199 -12.63 -31.31 -9.33
CA MET A 199 -12.37 -30.27 -10.32
C MET A 199 -11.94 -30.85 -11.62
N LYS A 200 -12.14 -30.13 -12.72
CA LYS A 200 -11.79 -30.52 -14.06
C LYS A 200 -11.36 -29.30 -14.88
N ARG A 201 -10.28 -29.43 -15.62
CA ARG A 201 -9.87 -28.45 -16.64
C ARG A 201 -10.73 -28.68 -17.89
N LEU A 202 -11.44 -27.67 -18.34
CA LEU A 202 -12.26 -27.71 -19.54
C LEU A 202 -11.53 -27.21 -20.78
N SER A 203 -10.74 -26.12 -20.58
CA SER A 203 -9.90 -25.49 -21.61
C SER A 203 -8.65 -24.84 -20.99
N ALA A 204 -7.92 -24.04 -21.74
CA ALA A 204 -6.82 -23.24 -21.23
C ALA A 204 -7.30 -22.21 -20.19
N THR A 205 -8.52 -21.69 -20.36
CA THR A 205 -9.08 -20.59 -19.55
C THR A 205 -10.32 -20.98 -18.76
N GLU A 206 -10.73 -22.27 -18.75
CA GLU A 206 -11.94 -22.67 -18.04
C GLU A 206 -11.70 -23.83 -17.07
N LEU A 207 -12.13 -23.59 -15.82
CA LEU A 207 -12.09 -24.53 -14.71
C LEU A 207 -13.51 -24.86 -14.24
N GLU A 208 -13.86 -26.13 -14.18
CA GLU A 208 -15.07 -26.63 -13.54
C GLU A 208 -14.76 -27.13 -12.13
N ILE A 209 -15.55 -26.69 -11.16
CA ILE A 209 -15.46 -27.16 -9.76
C ILE A 209 -16.82 -27.65 -9.29
N LYS A 210 -16.90 -28.90 -8.83
CA LYS A 210 -18.04 -29.44 -8.10
C LYS A 210 -17.78 -29.38 -6.61
N TYR A 211 -18.70 -28.78 -5.85
CA TYR A 211 -18.58 -28.58 -4.42
C TYR A 211 -19.39 -29.60 -3.59
N LYS A 212 -19.00 -29.80 -2.34
CA LYS A 212 -19.78 -30.60 -1.34
C LYS A 212 -21.09 -29.90 -0.98
N LYS A 213 -21.12 -28.56 -0.95
CA LYS A 213 -22.28 -27.69 -0.64
C LYS A 213 -22.36 -26.55 -1.65
N ASN A 214 -23.54 -25.95 -1.80
CA ASN A 214 -23.70 -24.75 -2.61
C ASN A 214 -22.83 -23.59 -2.08
N LYS A 215 -22.30 -22.81 -2.99
CA LYS A 215 -21.54 -21.58 -2.71
C LYS A 215 -22.47 -20.36 -2.78
N PHE A 216 -22.04 -19.26 -2.14
CA PHE A 216 -22.80 -18.00 -2.08
C PHE A 216 -22.69 -17.17 -3.37
N PHE A 217 -21.64 -17.35 -4.16
CA PHE A 217 -21.40 -16.57 -5.38
C PHE A 217 -22.32 -16.98 -6.54
N LYS A 218 -22.54 -16.07 -7.46
CA LYS A 218 -23.48 -16.14 -8.58
C LYS A 218 -22.74 -15.97 -9.90
N VAL A 219 -23.44 -16.22 -11.01
CA VAL A 219 -22.92 -15.95 -12.35
C VAL A 219 -22.56 -14.46 -12.49
N GLY A 220 -21.38 -14.19 -13.03
CA GLY A 220 -20.82 -12.87 -13.19
C GLY A 220 -19.93 -12.40 -12.03
N ASP A 221 -20.06 -12.98 -10.82
CA ASP A 221 -19.18 -12.64 -9.70
C ASP A 221 -17.73 -13.04 -10.00
N ILE A 222 -16.78 -12.25 -9.49
CA ILE A 222 -15.35 -12.52 -9.61
C ILE A 222 -14.77 -12.75 -8.21
N LEU A 223 -13.96 -13.80 -8.09
CA LEU A 223 -13.24 -14.13 -6.86
C LEU A 223 -11.75 -14.12 -7.17
N THR A 224 -11.03 -13.29 -6.43
CA THR A 224 -9.60 -13.10 -6.62
C THR A 224 -8.85 -13.69 -5.45
N HIS A 225 -7.67 -14.27 -5.69
CA HIS A 225 -6.88 -14.98 -4.68
C HIS A 225 -5.40 -14.70 -4.88
N GLN A 226 -4.69 -14.51 -3.78
CA GLN A 226 -3.25 -14.35 -3.75
C GLN A 226 -2.64 -15.12 -2.58
N THR A 227 -1.41 -15.59 -2.73
CA THR A 227 -0.69 -16.24 -1.64
C THR A 227 -0.21 -15.23 -0.62
N ASN A 228 -0.27 -15.56 0.67
CA ASN A 228 0.33 -14.72 1.72
C ASN A 228 1.87 -14.81 1.76
N LYS A 229 2.47 -15.68 0.96
CA LYS A 229 3.93 -15.91 0.97
C LYS A 229 4.72 -14.89 0.16
N ASN A 230 4.08 -14.12 -0.71
CA ASN A 230 4.76 -13.27 -1.69
C ASN A 230 4.69 -11.77 -1.39
N ARG A 231 4.40 -11.38 -0.14
CA ARG A 231 4.49 -9.97 0.28
C ARG A 231 5.95 -9.60 0.62
N ASN A 232 6.90 -9.95 -0.25
CA ASN A 232 8.33 -9.72 -0.06
C ASN A 232 8.92 -8.67 -1.00
N THR A 233 8.15 -8.18 -1.97
CA THR A 233 8.53 -7.11 -2.91
C THR A 233 7.48 -6.00 -2.91
N CYS A 234 7.75 -4.90 -3.59
CA CYS A 234 6.75 -3.89 -3.97
C CYS A 234 6.68 -3.75 -5.49
N GLY A 235 5.61 -3.16 -6.00
CA GLY A 235 5.43 -2.97 -7.43
C GLY A 235 6.29 -1.86 -8.00
N ILE A 236 6.33 -0.71 -7.32
CA ILE A 236 7.20 0.44 -7.59
C ILE A 236 7.86 0.86 -6.28
N PHE A 237 9.14 1.22 -6.33
CA PHE A 237 9.89 1.64 -5.14
C PHE A 237 10.64 2.94 -5.35
N PHE A 238 10.36 3.92 -4.49
CA PHE A 238 11.17 5.13 -4.36
C PHE A 238 11.72 5.20 -2.94
N GLY A 239 13.04 5.15 -2.82
CA GLY A 239 13.74 5.17 -1.53
C GLY A 239 14.67 6.37 -1.42
N GLU A 240 14.56 7.16 -0.36
CA GLU A 240 15.41 8.34 -0.08
C GLU A 240 15.47 9.35 -1.26
N CYS A 241 14.40 9.43 -2.07
CA CYS A 241 14.28 10.35 -3.20
C CYS A 241 13.71 11.70 -2.77
N ALA A 242 14.02 12.77 -3.50
CA ALA A 242 13.48 14.09 -3.23
C ALA A 242 13.00 14.81 -4.50
N ASN A 243 11.89 15.57 -4.38
CA ASN A 243 11.29 16.35 -5.45
C ASN A 243 10.97 15.48 -6.69
N VAL A 244 10.15 14.44 -6.49
CA VAL A 244 9.74 13.52 -7.56
C VAL A 244 8.31 13.85 -7.98
N LYS A 245 8.13 14.10 -9.27
CA LYS A 245 6.83 14.30 -9.89
C LYS A 245 6.52 13.14 -10.84
N SER A 246 5.43 12.44 -10.62
CA SER A 246 4.90 11.37 -11.47
C SER A 246 3.58 11.83 -12.07
N THR A 247 3.48 11.86 -13.38
CA THR A 247 2.31 12.40 -14.10
C THR A 247 1.87 11.42 -15.18
N ASN A 248 0.55 11.27 -15.39
CA ASN A 248 -0.03 10.44 -16.46
C ASN A 248 0.46 8.98 -16.44
N ILE A 249 0.56 8.38 -15.26
CA ILE A 249 1.00 6.99 -15.12
C ILE A 249 -0.22 6.07 -15.00
N THR A 250 -0.27 5.06 -15.87
CA THR A 250 -1.26 3.97 -15.75
C THR A 250 -0.61 2.73 -15.17
N VAL A 251 -1.22 2.16 -14.13
CA VAL A 251 -0.79 0.92 -13.51
C VAL A 251 -1.91 -0.10 -13.64
N ASN A 252 -1.71 -1.08 -14.51
CA ASN A 252 -2.69 -2.15 -14.70
C ASN A 252 -2.58 -3.22 -13.62
N TYR A 253 -1.37 -3.51 -13.17
CA TYR A 253 -1.13 -4.40 -12.05
C TYR A 253 0.23 -4.13 -11.40
N MET A 254 0.34 -4.41 -10.11
CA MET A 254 1.60 -4.45 -9.35
C MET A 254 1.71 -5.72 -8.53
N ALA A 255 2.82 -6.44 -8.66
CA ALA A 255 3.17 -7.52 -7.77
C ALA A 255 3.62 -6.98 -6.40
N GLY A 256 3.39 -7.73 -5.32
CA GLY A 256 3.89 -7.37 -3.99
C GLY A 256 3.11 -6.23 -3.33
N PHE A 257 3.80 -5.21 -2.82
CA PHE A 257 3.25 -4.20 -1.92
C PHE A 257 3.16 -2.82 -2.60
N GLY A 258 2.34 -2.65 -3.60
CA GLY A 258 2.01 -1.34 -4.16
C GLY A 258 3.19 -0.47 -4.65
N TRP A 259 2.93 0.82 -4.78
CA TRP A 259 3.92 1.87 -5.04
C TRP A 259 4.41 2.44 -3.70
N LEU A 260 5.56 2.01 -3.25
CA LEU A 260 6.16 2.40 -1.98
C LEU A 260 7.11 3.58 -2.16
N SER A 261 6.82 4.70 -1.48
CA SER A 261 7.77 5.81 -1.25
C SER A 261 8.23 5.75 0.20
N GLN A 262 9.53 5.48 0.40
CA GLN A 262 10.12 5.26 1.71
C GLN A 262 11.21 6.29 1.98
N MET A 263 11.06 7.05 3.07
CA MET A 263 12.00 8.11 3.49
C MET A 263 12.28 9.16 2.40
N CYS A 264 11.24 9.49 1.61
CA CYS A 264 11.31 10.47 0.52
C CYS A 264 10.91 11.88 0.98
N GLU A 265 11.19 12.87 0.13
CA GLU A 265 10.83 14.27 0.35
C GLU A 265 10.14 14.84 -0.89
N ASN A 266 9.00 15.55 -0.72
CA ASN A 266 8.25 16.21 -1.78
C ASN A 266 7.89 15.26 -2.94
N MET A 267 6.81 14.51 -2.77
CA MET A 267 6.32 13.54 -3.75
C MET A 267 5.02 14.02 -4.39
N SER A 268 4.94 14.02 -5.70
CA SER A 268 3.74 14.40 -6.45
C SER A 268 3.28 13.29 -7.37
N PHE A 269 1.98 12.93 -7.24
CA PHE A 269 1.28 11.93 -8.03
C PHE A 269 0.08 12.59 -8.68
N ASP A 270 0.15 12.86 -9.97
CA ASP A 270 -0.89 13.57 -10.71
C ASP A 270 -1.35 12.78 -11.93
N HIS A 271 -2.67 12.66 -12.15
CA HIS A 271 -3.25 11.82 -13.21
C HIS A 271 -2.74 10.37 -13.19
N ILE A 272 -2.73 9.74 -11.97
CA ILE A 272 -2.38 8.33 -11.83
C ILE A 272 -3.64 7.47 -11.96
N THR A 273 -3.56 6.43 -12.78
CA THR A 273 -4.67 5.50 -12.97
C THR A 273 -4.29 4.08 -12.53
N PHE A 274 -4.96 3.58 -11.50
CA PHE A 274 -4.88 2.17 -11.11
C PHE A 274 -6.14 1.44 -11.56
N LYS A 275 -6.00 0.61 -12.58
CA LYS A 275 -7.12 -0.12 -13.18
C LYS A 275 -6.60 -1.35 -13.90
N GLY A 276 -7.19 -2.51 -13.64
CA GLY A 276 -6.90 -3.74 -14.38
C GLY A 276 -7.02 -3.58 -15.89
N ASP A 277 -6.44 -4.48 -16.65
CA ASP A 277 -6.37 -4.47 -18.11
C ASP A 277 -7.00 -5.74 -18.71
N GLY A 278 -7.75 -5.55 -19.78
CA GLY A 278 -8.42 -6.67 -20.49
C GLY A 278 -9.43 -7.38 -19.59
N ASP A 279 -9.18 -8.65 -19.35
CA ASP A 279 -9.98 -9.55 -18.51
C ASP A 279 -9.51 -9.61 -17.04
N HIS A 280 -8.44 -8.88 -16.69
CA HIS A 280 -8.01 -8.66 -15.32
C HIS A 280 -8.71 -7.46 -14.70
N ILE A 281 -9.14 -7.59 -13.44
CA ILE A 281 -9.72 -6.47 -12.69
C ILE A 281 -8.81 -5.92 -11.59
N VAL A 282 -7.94 -6.77 -11.02
CA VAL A 282 -7.07 -6.41 -9.90
C VAL A 282 -5.92 -5.53 -10.38
N SER A 283 -5.69 -4.41 -9.70
CA SER A 283 -4.61 -3.47 -10.04
C SER A 283 -3.40 -3.54 -9.10
N SER A 284 -3.51 -4.21 -7.96
CA SER A 284 -2.37 -4.44 -7.07
C SER A 284 -2.57 -5.66 -6.19
N PHE A 285 -1.46 -6.34 -5.91
CA PHE A 285 -1.39 -7.43 -4.94
C PHE A 285 -1.73 -6.98 -3.49
N ALA A 286 -1.44 -5.74 -3.11
CA ALA A 286 -1.77 -5.17 -1.81
C ALA A 286 -2.23 -3.70 -1.96
N ASP A 287 -1.52 -2.74 -1.35
CA ASP A 287 -1.84 -1.31 -1.43
C ASP A 287 -1.61 -0.75 -2.85
N LEU A 288 -2.16 0.43 -3.14
CA LEU A 288 -1.85 1.14 -4.39
C LEU A 288 -0.73 2.14 -4.18
N ILE A 289 -0.88 3.14 -3.32
CA ILE A 289 0.19 4.08 -2.96
C ILE A 289 0.47 3.98 -1.47
N HIS A 290 1.73 3.76 -1.12
CA HIS A 290 2.18 3.64 0.26
C HIS A 290 3.34 4.60 0.55
N ILE A 291 3.11 5.53 1.47
CA ILE A 291 4.04 6.59 1.87
C ILE A 291 4.51 6.30 3.29
N CYS A 292 5.75 5.84 3.43
CA CYS A 292 6.33 5.46 4.71
C CYS A 292 7.47 6.39 5.10
N GLY A 293 7.30 7.17 6.17
CA GLY A 293 8.33 8.04 6.71
C GLY A 293 8.85 9.06 5.69
N CYS A 294 7.95 9.72 4.96
CA CYS A 294 8.31 10.81 4.07
C CYS A 294 8.22 12.18 4.75
N LYS A 295 8.74 13.23 4.12
CA LYS A 295 8.68 14.61 4.60
C LYS A 295 8.34 15.59 3.47
N GLY A 296 8.19 16.87 3.81
CA GLY A 296 7.78 17.90 2.85
C GLY A 296 6.32 17.73 2.43
N ASP A 297 6.02 17.92 1.16
CA ASP A 297 4.67 17.84 0.62
C ASP A 297 4.47 16.52 -0.16
N VAL A 298 3.35 15.84 0.11
CA VAL A 298 2.87 14.68 -0.66
C VAL A 298 1.53 15.06 -1.29
N THR A 299 1.48 15.15 -2.60
CA THR A 299 0.27 15.50 -3.35
C THR A 299 -0.20 14.34 -4.21
N ILE A 300 -1.48 13.99 -4.13
CA ILE A 300 -2.11 12.94 -4.94
C ILE A 300 -3.37 13.56 -5.54
N THR A 301 -3.33 13.83 -6.84
CA THR A 301 -4.37 14.64 -7.49
C THR A 301 -4.86 14.02 -8.79
N ASN A 302 -6.12 14.35 -9.18
CA ASN A 302 -6.71 14.03 -10.50
C ASN A 302 -6.61 12.53 -10.87
N SER A 303 -6.70 11.63 -9.90
CA SER A 303 -6.30 10.22 -10.05
C SER A 303 -7.47 9.25 -9.87
N TYR A 304 -7.34 8.06 -10.43
CA TYR A 304 -8.34 7.00 -10.37
C TYR A 304 -7.77 5.72 -9.73
N PHE A 305 -8.44 5.22 -8.71
CA PHE A 305 -8.00 4.09 -7.90
C PHE A 305 -9.08 3.00 -7.85
N SER A 306 -8.74 1.77 -8.24
CA SER A 306 -9.68 0.66 -8.18
C SER A 306 -9.02 -0.69 -7.92
N HIS A 307 -9.78 -1.61 -7.32
CA HIS A 307 -9.47 -3.04 -7.22
C HIS A 307 -8.10 -3.38 -6.61
N ALA A 308 -7.69 -2.66 -5.57
CA ALA A 308 -6.59 -3.09 -4.71
C ALA A 308 -6.97 -4.35 -3.93
N HIS A 309 -6.00 -5.07 -3.40
CA HIS A 309 -6.24 -6.14 -2.41
C HIS A 309 -6.03 -5.67 -0.96
N ASP A 310 -5.51 -4.47 -0.75
CA ASP A 310 -5.41 -3.77 0.53
C ASP A 310 -5.80 -2.29 0.37
N ASP A 311 -5.20 -1.34 1.08
CA ASP A 311 -5.57 0.06 1.07
C ASP A 311 -5.20 0.77 -0.25
N CYS A 312 -5.99 1.77 -0.65
CA CYS A 312 -5.60 2.57 -1.83
C CYS A 312 -4.41 3.46 -1.50
N ILE A 313 -4.56 4.29 -0.48
CA ILE A 313 -3.50 5.21 -0.04
C ILE A 313 -3.27 4.98 1.45
N ASN A 314 -2.01 4.70 1.81
CA ASN A 314 -1.58 4.64 3.20
C ASN A 314 -0.41 5.61 3.40
N VAL A 315 -0.55 6.54 4.34
CA VAL A 315 0.48 7.52 4.70
C VAL A 315 0.76 7.43 6.18
N HIS A 316 1.98 7.11 6.55
CA HIS A 316 2.39 7.01 7.95
C HIS A 316 3.90 7.20 8.15
N GLY A 317 4.30 7.54 9.37
CA GLY A 317 5.66 7.35 9.88
C GLY A 317 5.81 5.99 10.56
N SER A 318 6.95 5.75 11.19
CA SER A 318 7.19 4.52 11.94
C SER A 318 7.51 4.82 13.40
N PHE A 319 6.77 4.21 14.32
CA PHE A 319 7.18 4.15 15.70
C PHE A 319 8.28 3.11 15.87
N MET A 320 9.35 3.49 16.58
CA MET A 320 10.30 2.53 17.13
C MET A 320 10.15 2.45 18.65
N ARG A 321 10.22 1.26 19.21
CA ARG A 321 10.09 1.03 20.64
C ARG A 321 11.43 1.21 21.34
N PHE A 322 11.44 1.90 22.49
CA PHE A 322 12.61 1.97 23.36
C PHE A 322 13.04 0.56 23.80
N LYS A 323 14.33 0.27 23.67
CA LYS A 323 14.93 -1.01 24.02
C LYS A 323 15.81 -0.90 25.26
N GLU A 324 16.78 0.00 25.26
CA GLU A 324 17.67 0.23 26.41
C GLU A 324 18.25 1.65 26.43
N LYS A 325 18.56 2.15 27.60
CA LYS A 325 19.31 3.40 27.83
C LYS A 325 20.80 3.09 27.93
N ILE A 326 21.62 3.79 27.14
CA ILE A 326 23.08 3.68 27.18
C ILE A 326 23.68 4.71 28.16
N ASP A 327 23.25 5.97 28.04
CA ASP A 327 23.62 7.09 28.90
C ASP A 327 22.46 8.12 28.93
N ASP A 328 22.70 9.30 29.50
CA ASP A 328 21.65 10.32 29.66
C ASP A 328 21.22 10.96 28.33
N HIS A 329 21.95 10.78 27.25
CA HIS A 329 21.64 11.33 25.92
C HIS A 329 21.46 10.25 24.86
N THR A 330 21.75 8.98 25.15
CA THR A 330 21.83 7.92 24.15
C THR A 330 20.93 6.74 24.54
N ALA A 331 20.12 6.29 23.61
CA ALA A 331 19.28 5.10 23.76
C ALA A 331 19.25 4.26 22.48
N VAL A 332 18.90 2.98 22.64
CA VAL A 332 18.64 2.04 21.54
C VAL A 332 17.14 1.88 21.37
N PHE A 333 16.69 1.91 20.12
CA PHE A 333 15.29 1.70 19.71
C PHE A 333 15.20 0.53 18.75
N GLU A 334 14.04 -0.11 18.69
CA GLU A 334 13.80 -1.28 17.82
C GLU A 334 12.50 -1.16 17.02
N PHE A 335 12.51 -1.63 15.78
CA PHE A 335 11.29 -1.93 15.04
C PHE A 335 10.68 -3.22 15.58
N VAL A 336 9.38 -3.19 15.89
CA VAL A 336 8.69 -4.30 16.58
C VAL A 336 7.92 -5.20 15.62
N HIS A 337 7.20 -4.60 14.68
CA HIS A 337 6.39 -5.39 13.75
C HIS A 337 7.30 -6.17 12.79
N HIS A 338 6.92 -7.43 12.50
CA HIS A 338 7.78 -8.32 11.70
C HIS A 338 7.98 -7.86 10.25
N GLN A 339 7.05 -7.07 9.71
CA GLN A 339 7.13 -6.48 8.37
C GLN A 339 7.67 -5.04 8.36
N GLN A 340 8.07 -4.48 9.49
CA GLN A 340 8.68 -3.16 9.57
C GLN A 340 10.19 -3.24 9.84
N GLY A 341 10.90 -2.19 9.43
CA GLY A 341 12.32 -2.00 9.71
C GLY A 341 13.22 -2.32 8.53
N GLY A 342 14.52 -2.33 8.78
CA GLY A 342 15.57 -2.53 7.77
C GLY A 342 15.82 -1.29 6.90
N HIS A 343 15.28 -0.13 7.29
CA HIS A 343 15.57 1.17 6.71
C HIS A 343 15.96 2.16 7.80
N LYS A 344 16.65 3.22 7.42
CA LYS A 344 16.97 4.33 8.33
C LYS A 344 15.70 5.06 8.70
N ASN A 345 15.50 5.33 9.99
CA ASN A 345 14.32 6.07 10.48
C ASN A 345 14.67 7.43 11.07
N PHE A 346 15.95 7.68 11.36
CA PHE A 346 16.44 8.93 11.93
C PHE A 346 17.71 9.38 11.25
N PHE A 347 17.87 10.71 11.13
CA PHE A 347 19.08 11.35 10.60
C PHE A 347 19.53 12.45 11.57
N PRO A 348 20.84 12.78 11.64
CA PRO A 348 21.31 13.90 12.41
C PRO A 348 20.60 15.20 12.02
N GLY A 349 20.11 15.93 13.03
CA GLY A 349 19.29 17.14 12.86
C GLY A 349 17.78 16.89 12.89
N ASP A 350 17.31 15.66 12.82
CA ASP A 350 15.88 15.37 12.93
C ASP A 350 15.33 15.74 14.32
N THR A 351 14.12 16.23 14.33
CA THR A 351 13.32 16.42 15.55
C THR A 351 12.49 15.16 15.81
N VAL A 352 12.48 14.68 17.03
CA VAL A 352 11.73 13.49 17.44
C VAL A 352 10.87 13.77 18.67
N LYS A 353 9.84 12.94 18.84
CA LYS A 353 8.94 12.92 19.99
C LYS A 353 8.84 11.54 20.60
N PHE A 354 8.68 11.51 21.92
CA PHE A 354 8.41 10.29 22.67
C PHE A 354 6.94 10.20 23.06
N TYR A 355 6.38 8.99 23.00
CA TYR A 355 4.99 8.71 23.37
C TYR A 355 4.90 7.49 24.28
N ARG A 356 3.89 7.48 25.16
CA ARG A 356 3.49 6.25 25.83
C ARG A 356 2.72 5.34 24.89
N ARG A 357 3.24 4.17 24.62
CA ARG A 357 2.67 3.18 23.70
C ARG A 357 1.22 2.82 24.02
N THR A 358 0.86 2.71 25.30
CA THR A 358 -0.45 2.23 25.72
C THR A 358 -1.59 3.22 25.49
N ASN A 359 -1.31 4.51 25.50
CA ASN A 359 -2.35 5.56 25.41
C ASN A 359 -2.03 6.68 24.43
N LEU A 360 -0.88 6.61 23.76
CA LEU A 360 -0.39 7.60 22.79
C LEU A 360 -0.25 9.01 23.37
N ASN A 361 -0.08 9.11 24.70
CA ASN A 361 0.23 10.38 25.32
C ASN A 361 1.68 10.78 25.02
N GLU A 362 1.82 11.97 24.50
CA GLU A 362 3.10 12.62 24.20
C GLU A 362 3.86 12.91 25.50
N LEU A 363 5.14 12.62 25.56
CA LEU A 363 6.01 13.06 26.63
C LEU A 363 6.47 14.50 26.38
N PRO A 364 6.69 15.29 27.44
CA PRO A 364 7.15 16.68 27.27
C PRO A 364 8.53 16.77 26.61
N GLY A 365 8.73 17.80 25.81
CA GLY A 365 9.98 18.13 25.14
C GLY A 365 10.03 17.70 23.67
N ASP A 366 10.84 18.43 22.90
CA ASP A 366 11.32 18.04 21.59
C ASP A 366 12.78 17.64 21.72
N PHE A 367 13.17 16.62 20.96
CA PHE A 367 14.52 16.07 21.04
C PHE A 367 15.16 16.10 19.66
N THR A 368 16.38 16.59 19.59
CA THR A 368 17.12 16.71 18.34
C THR A 368 18.12 15.57 18.22
N VAL A 369 18.06 14.83 17.14
CA VAL A 369 19.00 13.75 16.84
C VAL A 369 20.38 14.33 16.58
N LYS A 370 21.36 13.96 17.39
CA LYS A 370 22.78 14.34 17.24
C LYS A 370 23.55 13.33 16.38
N ALA A 371 23.32 12.05 16.62
CA ALA A 371 23.98 10.97 15.91
C ALA A 371 23.12 9.70 15.89
N VAL A 372 23.29 8.89 14.86
CA VAL A 372 22.60 7.60 14.70
C VAL A 372 23.61 6.52 14.30
N VAL A 373 23.45 5.34 14.86
CA VAL A 373 24.13 4.11 14.41
C VAL A 373 23.06 3.06 14.17
N ASP A 374 22.82 2.75 12.90
CA ASP A 374 21.83 1.77 12.50
C ASP A 374 22.41 0.35 12.52
N ASP A 375 21.61 -0.58 13.03
CA ASP A 375 21.75 -2.01 12.82
C ASP A 375 20.48 -2.48 12.07
N LEU A 376 20.52 -2.39 10.75
CA LEU A 376 19.36 -2.67 9.89
C LEU A 376 18.93 -4.15 9.98
N GLU A 377 19.90 -5.07 10.06
CA GLU A 377 19.66 -6.51 10.19
C GLU A 377 19.08 -6.86 11.57
N GLY A 378 19.59 -6.24 12.63
CA GLY A 378 19.06 -6.38 13.99
C GLY A 378 17.79 -5.59 14.25
N LYS A 379 17.28 -4.82 13.28
CA LYS A 379 16.09 -3.96 13.42
C LYS A 379 16.23 -2.93 14.53
N THR A 380 17.42 -2.46 14.80
CA THR A 380 17.67 -1.50 15.87
C THR A 380 18.44 -0.29 15.37
N CYS A 381 18.29 0.80 16.09
CA CYS A 381 19.16 1.96 15.95
C CYS A 381 19.54 2.51 17.32
N LYS A 382 20.81 2.90 17.46
CA LYS A 382 21.30 3.66 18.61
C LYS A 382 21.26 5.13 18.23
N VAL A 383 20.46 5.91 18.97
CA VAL A 383 20.29 7.36 18.73
C VAL A 383 20.85 8.13 19.90
N THR A 384 21.69 9.13 19.60
CA THR A 384 22.17 10.12 20.54
C THR A 384 21.46 11.44 20.29
N PHE A 385 20.98 12.09 21.34
CA PHE A 385 20.25 13.36 21.31
C PHE A 385 21.08 14.50 21.86
N ASN A 386 20.74 15.74 21.48
CA ASN A 386 21.32 16.94 22.10
C ASN A 386 20.79 17.13 23.53
N GLU A 387 19.51 16.81 23.74
CA GLU A 387 18.81 16.94 25.01
C GLU A 387 18.98 15.68 25.87
N THR A 388 18.81 15.83 27.18
CA THR A 388 18.76 14.69 28.11
C THR A 388 17.48 13.89 27.90
N LEU A 389 17.58 12.59 27.83
CA LEU A 389 16.46 11.64 27.68
C LEU A 389 15.38 11.87 28.76
N PRO A 390 14.10 11.63 28.45
CA PRO A 390 13.03 11.74 29.44
C PRO A 390 13.30 10.86 30.66
N GLN A 391 12.99 11.38 31.86
CA GLN A 391 13.18 10.63 33.13
C GLN A 391 12.51 9.27 33.12
N ASN A 392 11.36 9.13 32.44
CA ASN A 392 10.56 7.89 32.37
C ASN A 392 10.82 7.10 31.08
N ILE A 393 12.00 7.23 30.48
CA ILE A 393 12.34 6.54 29.21
C ILE A 393 12.25 5.00 29.35
N ASP A 394 12.50 4.47 30.53
CA ASP A 394 12.48 3.05 30.87
C ASP A 394 11.11 2.54 31.40
N GLU A 395 10.07 3.41 31.35
CA GLU A 395 8.71 3.04 31.78
C GLU A 395 8.24 1.76 31.09
N LYS A 396 7.68 0.83 31.87
CA LYS A 396 7.19 -0.47 31.39
C LYS A 396 5.70 -0.63 31.56
N HIS A 397 5.08 -1.38 30.63
CA HIS A 397 3.73 -1.89 30.72
C HIS A 397 3.73 -3.38 30.34
N LEU A 398 3.19 -4.24 31.22
CA LEU A 398 3.18 -5.70 31.02
C LEU A 398 4.58 -6.27 30.66
N ARG A 399 5.62 -5.86 31.38
CA ARG A 399 7.02 -6.24 31.21
C ARG A 399 7.69 -5.77 29.90
N GLN A 400 6.97 -5.05 29.04
CA GLN A 400 7.51 -4.45 27.82
C GLN A 400 7.70 -2.93 28.00
N SER A 401 8.61 -2.35 27.24
CA SER A 401 8.74 -0.88 27.23
C SER A 401 7.42 -0.22 26.84
N ASN A 402 7.03 0.80 27.61
CA ASN A 402 5.86 1.63 27.31
C ASN A 402 6.18 2.86 26.45
N ILE A 403 7.43 3.04 26.07
CA ILE A 403 7.88 4.20 25.31
C ILE A 403 8.15 3.84 23.86
N VAL A 404 7.64 4.67 22.96
CA VAL A 404 7.94 4.68 21.53
C VAL A 404 8.41 6.06 21.11
N ILE A 405 9.18 6.13 20.04
CA ILE A 405 9.71 7.36 19.45
C ILE A 405 9.23 7.50 18.01
N GLU A 406 8.87 8.72 17.62
CA GLU A 406 8.48 9.12 16.27
C GLU A 406 9.43 10.18 15.72
N ASN A 407 9.80 10.04 14.45
CA ASN A 407 10.51 11.09 13.73
C ASN A 407 9.53 12.16 13.25
N LYS A 408 9.60 13.36 13.85
CA LYS A 408 8.70 14.48 13.53
C LYS A 408 9.12 15.24 12.28
N THR A 409 10.38 15.15 11.87
CA THR A 409 10.87 15.75 10.64
C THR A 409 10.27 15.03 9.43
N TYR A 410 10.06 13.70 9.54
CA TYR A 410 9.49 12.87 8.51
C TYR A 410 7.98 12.64 8.70
N CYS A 411 7.24 13.75 8.79
CA CYS A 411 5.78 13.81 8.86
C CYS A 411 5.27 14.75 7.76
N PRO A 412 4.92 14.24 6.58
CA PRO A 412 4.61 15.07 5.42
C PRO A 412 3.29 15.83 5.57
N ASN A 413 3.19 16.97 4.91
CA ASN A 413 1.89 17.51 4.54
C ASN A 413 1.29 16.62 3.44
N VAL A 414 -0.02 16.43 3.45
CA VAL A 414 -0.71 15.55 2.49
C VAL A 414 -1.89 16.28 1.87
N GLU A 415 -1.94 16.30 0.56
CA GLU A 415 -3.12 16.72 -0.20
C GLU A 415 -3.61 15.59 -1.09
N ILE A 416 -4.90 15.23 -0.96
CA ILE A 416 -5.58 14.24 -1.80
C ILE A 416 -6.81 14.91 -2.39
N SER A 417 -6.82 15.18 -3.68
CA SER A 417 -7.90 15.94 -4.31
C SER A 417 -8.25 15.49 -5.72
N ASN A 418 -9.52 15.69 -6.10
CA ASN A 418 -10.06 15.36 -7.42
C ASN A 418 -9.87 13.89 -7.82
N CYS A 419 -9.85 12.98 -6.85
CA CYS A 419 -9.63 11.56 -7.06
C CYS A 419 -10.93 10.75 -7.00
N VAL A 420 -10.93 9.60 -7.67
CA VAL A 420 -12.01 8.61 -7.62
C VAL A 420 -11.49 7.31 -7.04
N PHE A 421 -12.15 6.83 -5.98
CA PHE A 421 -11.85 5.57 -5.30
C PHE A 421 -13.02 4.61 -5.46
N THR A 422 -12.77 3.38 -5.88
CA THR A 422 -13.84 2.40 -6.07
C THR A 422 -13.35 0.95 -5.94
N ALA A 423 -14.25 0.08 -5.47
CA ALA A 423 -14.02 -1.37 -5.38
C ALA A 423 -12.81 -1.78 -4.52
N ILE A 424 -12.69 -1.18 -3.33
CA ILE A 424 -11.61 -1.44 -2.39
C ILE A 424 -12.09 -2.33 -1.24
N PRO A 425 -11.43 -3.45 -0.97
CA PRO A 425 -11.85 -4.40 0.07
C PRO A 425 -11.47 -3.96 1.48
N THR A 426 -10.77 -2.85 1.63
CA THR A 426 -10.32 -2.26 2.90
C THR A 426 -10.65 -0.77 2.96
N ARG A 427 -9.67 0.10 3.10
CA ARG A 427 -9.82 1.55 3.22
C ARG A 427 -9.34 2.25 1.95
N ASP A 428 -9.99 3.35 1.59
CA ASP A 428 -9.51 4.13 0.45
C ASP A 428 -8.33 5.01 0.85
N VAL A 429 -8.42 5.67 2.01
CA VAL A 429 -7.33 6.50 2.55
C VAL A 429 -7.10 6.16 4.02
N LEU A 430 -5.92 5.70 4.35
CA LEU A 430 -5.38 5.65 5.70
C LEU A 430 -4.29 6.71 5.81
N CYS A 431 -4.47 7.69 6.69
CA CYS A 431 -3.54 8.81 6.81
C CYS A 431 -3.24 9.10 8.28
N THR A 432 -1.96 8.98 8.64
CA THR A 432 -1.44 9.19 9.99
C THR A 432 -0.16 10.01 9.93
N THR A 433 -0.29 11.33 9.83
CA THR A 433 0.84 12.28 9.84
C THR A 433 0.51 13.49 10.70
N SER A 434 1.51 14.08 11.34
CA SER A 434 1.34 15.33 12.08
C SER A 434 1.51 16.59 11.22
N GLY A 435 1.80 16.44 9.93
CA GLY A 435 1.72 17.50 8.94
C GLY A 435 0.28 17.93 8.65
N LYS A 436 0.10 18.88 7.76
CA LYS A 436 -1.23 19.32 7.30
C LYS A 436 -1.84 18.27 6.39
N VAL A 437 -3.11 17.90 6.61
CA VAL A 437 -3.83 16.95 5.76
C VAL A 437 -5.05 17.63 5.14
N ARG A 438 -5.15 17.59 3.84
CA ARG A 438 -6.28 18.14 3.05
C ARG A 438 -6.82 17.04 2.12
N ILE A 439 -8.06 16.60 2.38
CA ILE A 439 -8.74 15.58 1.57
C ILE A 439 -10.03 16.19 1.04
N HIS A 440 -10.08 16.51 -0.25
CA HIS A 440 -11.19 17.27 -0.80
C HIS A 440 -11.51 17.00 -2.26
N HIS A 441 -12.76 17.31 -2.67
CA HIS A 441 -13.26 17.15 -4.04
C HIS A 441 -13.15 15.70 -4.58
N ASN A 442 -13.07 14.70 -3.70
CA ASN A 442 -12.95 13.30 -4.08
C ASN A 442 -14.31 12.60 -4.15
N ILE A 443 -14.35 11.51 -4.90
CA ILE A 443 -15.48 10.58 -4.98
C ILE A 443 -15.07 9.22 -4.43
N PHE A 444 -15.69 8.81 -3.35
CA PHE A 444 -15.51 7.52 -2.69
C PHE A 444 -16.72 6.62 -2.89
N LYS A 445 -16.53 5.39 -3.38
CA LYS A 445 -17.63 4.45 -3.61
C LYS A 445 -17.21 2.99 -3.53
N HIS A 446 -18.13 2.13 -3.12
CA HIS A 446 -17.98 0.66 -3.15
C HIS A 446 -16.76 0.10 -2.40
N SER A 447 -16.45 0.64 -1.21
CA SER A 447 -15.40 0.11 -0.34
C SER A 447 -15.99 -0.69 0.83
N GLN A 448 -15.24 -1.67 1.34
CA GLN A 448 -15.73 -2.53 2.43
C GLN A 448 -15.58 -1.87 3.80
N MET A 449 -14.47 -1.19 4.04
CA MET A 449 -14.17 -0.53 5.32
C MET A 449 -14.40 0.99 5.21
N ALA A 450 -13.85 1.77 6.13
CA ALA A 450 -13.95 3.21 6.08
C ALA A 450 -13.28 3.77 4.82
N HIS A 451 -13.92 4.74 4.17
CA HIS A 451 -13.28 5.46 3.06
C HIS A 451 -12.08 6.25 3.53
N ILE A 452 -12.23 6.98 4.64
CA ILE A 452 -11.11 7.68 5.27
C ILE A 452 -10.95 7.13 6.68
N PHE A 453 -9.75 6.64 6.99
CA PHE A 453 -9.37 6.19 8.30
C PHE A 453 -8.17 7.00 8.82
N ILE A 454 -8.36 7.72 9.91
CA ILE A 454 -7.31 8.38 10.67
C ILE A 454 -7.03 7.55 11.90
N SER A 455 -5.84 6.99 11.96
CA SER A 455 -5.37 6.13 13.05
C SER A 455 -4.14 6.72 13.74
N ASP A 456 -3.56 5.98 14.61
CA ASP A 456 -2.23 6.10 15.21
C ASP A 456 -2.01 4.81 15.99
N ASP A 457 -1.01 4.01 15.64
CA ASP A 457 -0.87 2.63 16.12
C ASP A 457 0.54 2.31 16.61
N SER A 458 0.71 2.30 17.91
CA SER A 458 1.94 1.82 18.56
C SER A 458 1.79 0.43 19.20
N MET A 459 0.74 -0.33 18.83
CA MET A 459 0.41 -1.62 19.43
C MET A 459 0.55 -2.80 18.47
N PHE A 460 0.17 -2.62 17.21
CA PHE A 460 0.13 -3.68 16.21
C PHE A 460 1.09 -3.41 15.05
N TRP A 461 0.79 -2.42 14.19
CA TRP A 461 1.60 -2.10 13.03
C TRP A 461 2.74 -1.13 13.33
N TYR A 462 2.67 -0.38 14.42
CA TYR A 462 3.63 0.68 14.77
C TYR A 462 3.71 1.78 13.69
N GLU A 463 2.58 2.08 13.09
CA GLU A 463 2.40 3.18 12.14
C GLU A 463 2.07 4.47 12.90
N SER A 464 2.93 5.46 12.80
CA SER A 464 2.77 6.77 13.45
C SER A 464 2.16 7.77 12.46
N GLY A 465 1.52 8.83 12.82
CA GLY A 465 1.53 9.52 14.08
C GLY A 465 0.23 10.27 14.33
N PRO A 466 0.16 10.95 15.47
CA PRO A 466 -1.02 11.72 15.84
C PRO A 466 -1.22 12.91 14.90
N VAL A 467 -2.40 13.01 14.26
CA VAL A 467 -2.68 14.14 13.35
C VAL A 467 -2.88 15.43 14.12
N ARG A 468 -2.52 16.57 13.49
CA ARG A 468 -2.51 17.90 14.13
C ARG A 468 -3.31 18.97 13.38
N ASP A 469 -3.55 18.80 12.10
CA ASP A 469 -4.27 19.75 11.26
C ASP A 469 -4.88 19.01 10.05
N VAL A 470 -6.18 18.67 10.12
CA VAL A 470 -6.87 17.89 9.12
C VAL A 470 -8.14 18.60 8.67
N GLU A 471 -8.30 18.78 7.36
CA GLU A 471 -9.57 19.17 6.78
C GLU A 471 -10.04 18.13 5.74
N ILE A 472 -11.29 17.65 5.91
CA ILE A 472 -11.98 16.74 4.99
C ILE A 472 -13.21 17.49 4.48
N TYR A 473 -13.19 17.93 3.21
CA TYR A 473 -14.23 18.81 2.72
C TYR A 473 -14.58 18.61 1.24
N GLU A 474 -15.82 18.91 0.89
CA GLU A 474 -16.33 18.86 -0.49
C GLU A 474 -16.15 17.49 -1.18
N ASN A 475 -16.10 16.41 -0.40
CA ASN A 475 -16.06 15.04 -0.93
C ASN A 475 -17.47 14.47 -1.07
N LYS A 476 -17.58 13.48 -1.97
CA LYS A 476 -18.80 12.67 -2.16
C LYS A 476 -18.53 11.24 -1.71
N PHE A 477 -19.22 10.80 -0.65
CA PHE A 477 -19.20 9.42 -0.15
C PHE A 477 -20.44 8.71 -0.66
N LEU A 478 -20.29 7.87 -1.69
CA LEU A 478 -21.38 7.24 -2.41
C LEU A 478 -21.43 5.74 -2.12
N LEU A 479 -22.57 5.26 -1.62
CA LEU A 479 -22.84 3.83 -1.45
C LEU A 479 -21.77 3.08 -0.65
N SER A 480 -21.51 3.54 0.54
CA SER A 480 -20.55 2.93 1.43
C SER A 480 -21.18 2.50 2.74
N PRO A 481 -20.54 1.64 3.44
CA PRO A 481 -19.76 0.47 3.05
C PRO A 481 -20.65 -0.70 2.71
N SER A 482 -20.08 -1.75 2.16
CA SER A 482 -20.83 -2.96 1.77
C SER A 482 -21.75 -3.46 2.89
N VAL A 483 -22.78 -4.22 2.52
CA VAL A 483 -23.77 -4.84 3.42
C VAL A 483 -23.14 -5.63 4.59
N TYR A 484 -21.85 -5.90 4.50
CA TYR A 484 -21.08 -6.73 5.45
C TYR A 484 -20.22 -5.92 6.44
N SER A 485 -20.10 -4.60 6.25
CA SER A 485 -19.29 -3.74 7.12
C SER A 485 -20.18 -2.74 7.86
N LYS A 486 -19.99 -2.63 9.17
CA LYS A 486 -20.56 -1.55 10.00
C LYS A 486 -19.58 -0.38 10.16
N CYS A 487 -18.60 -0.25 9.26
CA CYS A 487 -17.65 0.84 9.29
C CYS A 487 -18.30 2.15 8.87
N PRO A 488 -18.01 3.27 9.53
CA PRO A 488 -18.41 4.59 9.07
C PRO A 488 -17.65 4.98 7.79
N ALA A 489 -18.17 5.94 7.03
CA ALA A 489 -17.44 6.47 5.86
C ALA A 489 -16.14 7.16 6.31
N ILE A 490 -16.20 7.95 7.38
CA ILE A 490 -15.02 8.55 8.02
C ILE A 490 -14.87 7.95 9.42
N LEU A 491 -13.73 7.31 9.67
CA LEU A 491 -13.36 6.73 10.96
C LEU A 491 -12.10 7.41 11.50
N ILE A 492 -12.20 8.01 12.69
CA ILE A 492 -11.07 8.53 13.44
C ILE A 492 -10.95 7.69 14.70
N LYS A 493 -9.88 6.88 14.80
CA LYS A 493 -9.74 5.92 15.90
C LYS A 493 -8.28 5.56 16.15
N PRO A 494 -7.60 6.23 17.09
CA PRO A 494 -6.30 5.78 17.58
C PRO A 494 -6.38 4.38 18.19
N ILE A 495 -5.32 3.61 18.07
CA ILE A 495 -5.20 2.25 18.63
C ILE A 495 -4.48 2.32 19.97
N THR A 496 -5.21 2.11 21.06
CA THR A 496 -4.70 2.21 22.43
C THR A 496 -4.98 0.95 23.21
N PHE A 497 -4.21 0.70 24.29
CA PHE A 497 -4.45 -0.41 25.20
C PHE A 497 -5.64 -0.10 26.13
N GLY A 498 -6.62 -0.98 26.14
CA GLY A 498 -7.79 -0.84 26.99
C GLY A 498 -8.72 0.32 26.63
N LYS A 499 -9.40 0.88 27.64
CA LYS A 499 -10.34 1.99 27.45
C LYS A 499 -9.57 3.30 27.22
N MET A 500 -9.77 3.93 26.08
CA MET A 500 -9.15 5.19 25.75
C MET A 500 -9.72 6.34 26.59
N ASN A 501 -8.84 7.07 27.26
CA ASN A 501 -9.16 8.29 28.02
C ASN A 501 -8.37 9.53 27.49
N SER A 502 -7.46 9.34 26.54
CA SER A 502 -6.60 10.39 26.00
C SER A 502 -7.16 10.99 24.72
N LYS A 503 -6.74 12.22 24.43
CA LYS A 503 -7.03 12.94 23.19
C LYS A 503 -5.74 12.97 22.39
N VAL A 504 -5.65 12.03 21.45
CA VAL A 504 -4.45 11.80 20.62
C VAL A 504 -4.38 12.80 19.48
N HIS A 505 -5.48 12.97 18.75
CA HIS A 505 -5.57 13.83 17.57
C HIS A 505 -6.03 15.24 17.92
N GLN A 506 -5.70 16.21 17.05
CA GLN A 506 -6.06 17.61 17.24
C GLN A 506 -6.47 18.27 15.93
N ASN A 507 -7.33 19.30 16.04
CA ASN A 507 -7.75 20.19 14.97
C ASN A 507 -8.22 19.44 13.71
N ILE A 508 -9.35 18.75 13.81
CA ILE A 508 -9.95 18.02 12.70
C ILE A 508 -11.26 18.70 12.30
N THR A 509 -11.35 19.13 11.05
CA THR A 509 -12.55 19.74 10.46
C THR A 509 -13.10 18.83 9.37
N ILE A 510 -14.41 18.53 9.46
CA ILE A 510 -15.16 17.74 8.45
C ILE A 510 -16.34 18.59 8.00
N ARG A 511 -16.27 19.16 6.80
CA ARG A 511 -17.26 20.14 6.34
C ARG A 511 -17.64 19.99 4.87
N SER A 512 -18.85 20.42 4.54
CA SER A 512 -19.32 20.53 3.14
C SER A 512 -19.25 19.22 2.33
N ASN A 513 -19.23 18.05 3.00
CA ASN A 513 -19.23 16.76 2.32
C ASN A 513 -20.67 16.28 2.05
N TYR A 514 -20.82 15.48 1.01
CA TYR A 514 -22.06 14.77 0.70
C TYR A 514 -21.94 13.29 1.04
N PHE A 515 -22.87 12.77 1.85
CA PHE A 515 -22.91 11.37 2.28
C PHE A 515 -24.20 10.70 1.76
N LEU A 516 -24.04 9.72 0.87
CA LEU A 516 -25.07 8.75 0.52
C LEU A 516 -24.73 7.44 1.23
N VAL A 517 -25.12 7.33 2.50
CA VAL A 517 -24.77 6.18 3.37
C VAL A 517 -26.04 5.45 3.75
N ALA A 518 -26.19 4.25 3.25
CA ALA A 518 -27.43 3.47 3.41
C ALA A 518 -27.69 3.01 4.85
N ARG A 519 -26.66 2.92 5.72
CA ARG A 519 -26.78 2.37 7.08
C ARG A 519 -25.86 3.05 8.10
N ASP A 520 -26.38 3.22 9.29
CA ASP A 520 -25.79 3.49 10.59
C ASP A 520 -25.10 4.85 10.81
N VAL A 521 -23.78 4.94 10.64
CA VAL A 521 -23.00 6.08 11.14
C VAL A 521 -22.04 6.56 10.07
N PRO A 522 -22.32 7.70 9.39
CA PRO A 522 -21.41 8.24 8.39
C PRO A 522 -20.05 8.66 8.98
N ILE A 523 -20.04 9.23 10.19
CA ILE A 523 -18.82 9.72 10.84
C ILE A 523 -18.72 9.17 12.25
N ARG A 524 -17.58 8.55 12.57
CA ARG A 524 -17.22 8.16 13.94
C ARG A 524 -15.86 8.70 14.29
N ALA A 525 -15.78 9.46 15.40
CA ALA A 525 -14.53 10.06 15.86
C ALA A 525 -14.28 9.72 17.34
N LYS A 526 -13.03 9.37 17.64
CA LYS A 526 -12.58 9.07 19.00
C LYS A 526 -11.23 9.74 19.27
N GLY A 527 -11.09 10.37 20.46
CA GLY A 527 -9.82 10.91 20.95
C GLY A 527 -9.33 12.15 20.23
N VAL A 528 -10.21 13.12 19.95
CA VAL A 528 -9.89 14.35 19.23
C VAL A 528 -10.10 15.58 20.10
N THR A 529 -9.14 16.50 20.09
CA THR A 529 -9.29 17.88 20.60
C THR A 529 -9.54 18.80 19.41
N ASN A 530 -10.46 19.75 19.53
CA ASN A 530 -10.90 20.66 18.47
C ASN A 530 -11.42 19.88 17.25
N LEU A 531 -12.56 19.23 17.44
CA LEU A 531 -13.29 18.52 16.37
C LEU A 531 -14.46 19.37 15.90
N ASP A 532 -14.44 19.76 14.64
CA ASP A 532 -15.50 20.53 13.99
C ASP A 532 -16.16 19.70 12.88
N ILE A 533 -17.49 19.58 12.95
CA ILE A 533 -18.28 18.86 11.94
C ILE A 533 -19.50 19.72 11.60
N TYR A 534 -19.51 20.31 10.41
CA TYR A 534 -20.58 21.23 10.01
C TYR A 534 -20.81 21.26 8.50
N SER A 535 -21.94 21.80 8.07
CA SER A 535 -22.32 21.99 6.67
C SER A 535 -22.26 20.72 5.79
N ASN A 536 -22.31 19.52 6.40
CA ASN A 536 -22.35 18.27 5.65
C ASN A 536 -23.79 17.91 5.27
N THR A 537 -23.98 17.40 4.07
CA THR A 537 -25.27 16.92 3.57
C THR A 537 -25.35 15.40 3.71
N PHE A 538 -26.43 14.91 4.31
CA PHE A 538 -26.66 13.47 4.51
C PHE A 538 -27.90 13.02 3.75
N ASN A 539 -27.75 12.03 2.88
CA ASN A 539 -28.84 11.29 2.28
C ASN A 539 -28.84 9.88 2.88
N GLY A 540 -29.74 9.64 3.84
CA GLY A 540 -29.76 8.47 4.71
C GLY A 540 -29.46 8.84 6.16
N SER A 541 -28.63 8.05 6.85
CA SER A 541 -28.30 8.32 8.26
C SER A 541 -27.41 9.57 8.42
N SER A 542 -27.82 10.45 9.33
CA SER A 542 -27.02 11.62 9.76
C SER A 542 -26.37 11.44 11.14
N ARG A 543 -26.37 10.22 11.68
CA ARG A 543 -25.87 9.92 13.02
C ARG A 543 -24.36 10.03 13.09
N ILE A 544 -23.86 11.04 13.82
CA ILE A 544 -22.44 11.21 14.15
C ILE A 544 -22.18 10.64 15.54
N VAL A 545 -21.16 9.81 15.67
CA VAL A 545 -20.76 9.21 16.97
C VAL A 545 -19.40 9.72 17.36
N THR A 546 -19.32 10.41 18.51
CA THR A 546 -18.06 10.89 19.08
C THR A 546 -17.83 10.32 20.47
N SER A 547 -16.58 10.04 20.81
CA SER A 547 -16.17 9.63 22.17
C SER A 547 -14.78 10.16 22.49
N CYS A 548 -14.57 10.61 23.73
CA CYS A 548 -13.32 11.26 24.16
C CYS A 548 -12.91 12.44 23.25
N CYS A 549 -13.87 13.14 22.68
CA CYS A 549 -13.65 14.32 21.84
C CYS A 549 -14.01 15.60 22.57
N LYS A 550 -13.34 16.70 22.20
CA LYS A 550 -13.68 18.07 22.61
C LYS A 550 -13.93 18.87 21.33
N LYS A 551 -15.11 19.49 21.23
CA LYS A 551 -15.41 20.43 20.14
C LYS A 551 -14.56 21.68 20.26
N SER A 552 -14.29 22.36 19.16
CA SER A 552 -13.77 23.73 19.21
C SER A 552 -14.79 24.64 19.92
N LYS A 553 -14.30 25.67 20.55
CA LYS A 553 -15.15 26.66 21.25
C LYS A 553 -15.82 27.57 20.25
#